data_eb74731b51659dff2ea9ef86462c80c7
#
_entry.id   eb74731b51659dff2ea9ef86462c80c7
#
_cell.length_a   1.000
_cell.length_b   1.000
_cell.length_c   1.000
_cell.angle_alpha   90.00
_cell.angle_beta   90.00
_cell.angle_gamma   90.00
#
_symmetry.space_group_name_H-M   'P 1'
#
loop_
_entity.id
_entity.type
_entity.pdbx_description
1 polymer ?
#
loop_
_entity_poly.entity_id
_entity_poly.type
_entity_poly.pdbx_seq_one_letter_code
_entity_poly.pdbx_strand_id
1 'polypeptide(L)'
;VPDRTANVPRGMRRQLFACKSIDRLIADSEHPRQRLAKSLGPWSLTALGIGAIIGSGIFVLTGTAAAGEHFEAPSLLHAQVMDLVLNFIQHGNLSGALLHGRPAAGPAIAVSFILVAVACSFAGLCYAELASMIPIAGSAYTYSYATLGEFFAWVIGWDLILEYAVGNVAVAVGFAGYFKAQLSSFGVNLSDRWSTPVWSEGHLTGAWFNMPAFLVIFLLTLLLLRGVRESAGANNVMVALKIAAILIFLVVGGMLVHPVNWHPFAPSGFRGIVTGGAIVFFTYIGFDVVSTAAEESIRPQRDMPVGIIASLIVCALLYVGVALVLLGMMPYATFASGPAADAPVAFALKALGVHPAFLAIIVIGAMTGMVSCLLVFQYGQVRIWFAMSRDRLLPALFSALHPRFQTPHWSTWIACAAVGVPAGLFDIGDAADLTNIGTLFAFVLVSIGVIVLRRSDPGRPRGFRVPFVPVFPLISVVLCLGLMSGLLLITWIRFVVWLGIGLAIYFGYSRHRSEFAAK
;
A
#
# COMPACT_ATOMS: atom_id res chain seq x y z
N VAL A 1 -23.82 17.46 28.17
CA VAL A 1 -23.69 16.24 27.36
C VAL A 1 -23.64 15.09 28.36
N PRO A 2 -24.55 14.10 28.33
CA PRO A 2 -24.49 13.01 29.28
C PRO A 2 -23.22 12.18 29.01
N ASP A 3 -22.51 11.89 30.07
CA ASP A 3 -21.30 11.08 30.10
C ASP A 3 -21.61 9.64 29.57
N ARG A 4 -21.20 9.37 28.32
CA ARG A 4 -21.33 8.05 27.69
C ARG A 4 -20.37 7.01 28.28
N THR A 5 -19.53 7.37 29.25
CA THR A 5 -18.55 6.48 29.86
C THR A 5 -19.16 5.58 30.96
N ALA A 6 -20.40 5.84 31.40
CA ALA A 6 -21.01 5.13 32.52
C ALA A 6 -21.63 3.76 32.19
N ASN A 7 -21.68 3.31 30.94
CA ASN A 7 -22.28 2.02 30.57
C ASN A 7 -21.26 1.13 29.82
N VAL A 8 -20.35 0.49 30.56
CA VAL A 8 -19.61 -0.69 30.08
C VAL A 8 -20.62 -1.80 29.76
N PRO A 9 -20.71 -2.23 28.52
CA PRO A 9 -21.73 -3.18 28.11
C PRO A 9 -21.46 -4.59 28.62
N ARG A 10 -22.36 -5.15 29.41
CA ARG A 10 -22.34 -6.57 29.81
C ARG A 10 -22.87 -7.43 28.65
N GLY A 11 -22.01 -8.12 27.92
CA GLY A 11 -22.36 -9.09 26.89
C GLY A 11 -21.51 -8.99 25.61
N MET A 12 -21.27 -10.13 24.95
CA MET A 12 -20.42 -10.27 23.77
C MET A 12 -20.75 -9.27 22.65
N ARG A 13 -22.04 -9.12 22.29
CA ARG A 13 -22.46 -8.20 21.22
C ARG A 13 -22.13 -6.74 21.53
N ARG A 14 -22.20 -6.34 22.78
CA ARG A 14 -21.91 -4.95 23.19
C ARG A 14 -20.42 -4.65 23.16
N GLN A 15 -19.54 -5.60 23.49
CA GLN A 15 -18.09 -5.42 23.38
C GLN A 15 -17.65 -5.29 21.92
N LEU A 16 -18.14 -6.14 21.01
CA LEU A 16 -17.76 -6.15 19.60
C LEU A 16 -18.01 -4.80 18.91
N PHE A 17 -19.10 -4.12 19.26
CA PHE A 17 -19.48 -2.82 18.69
C PHE A 17 -19.20 -1.64 19.64
N ALA A 18 -18.37 -1.85 20.67
CA ALA A 18 -17.97 -0.78 21.57
C ALA A 18 -17.01 0.18 20.88
N CYS A 19 -17.46 1.42 20.65
CA CYS A 19 -16.64 2.48 20.06
C CYS A 19 -15.86 3.22 21.15
N LYS A 20 -14.62 3.60 20.88
CA LYS A 20 -13.86 4.54 21.70
C LYS A 20 -14.36 5.96 21.49
N SER A 21 -14.54 6.70 22.60
CA SER A 21 -14.84 8.13 22.51
C SER A 21 -13.67 8.87 21.84
N ILE A 22 -13.98 9.66 20.80
CA ILE A 22 -12.97 10.46 20.08
C ILE A 22 -12.28 11.44 21.04
N ASP A 23 -13.02 12.04 21.98
CA ASP A 23 -12.47 13.00 22.94
C ASP A 23 -11.48 12.32 23.89
N ARG A 24 -11.76 11.08 24.31
CA ARG A 24 -10.82 10.28 25.11
C ARG A 24 -9.56 9.92 24.31
N LEU A 25 -9.72 9.51 23.07
CA LEU A 25 -8.58 9.20 22.19
C LEU A 25 -7.65 10.42 22.00
N ILE A 26 -8.23 11.63 21.82
CA ILE A 26 -7.47 12.88 21.72
C ILE A 26 -6.79 13.20 23.05
N ALA A 27 -7.49 13.09 24.18
CA ALA A 27 -6.93 13.35 25.50
C ALA A 27 -5.75 12.41 25.82
N ASP A 28 -5.87 11.13 25.49
CA ASP A 28 -4.82 10.13 25.70
C ASP A 28 -3.57 10.44 24.85
N SER A 29 -3.73 10.93 23.62
CA SER A 29 -2.60 11.30 22.74
C SER A 29 -1.89 12.59 23.19
N GLU A 30 -2.59 13.49 23.87
CA GLU A 30 -2.02 14.74 24.40
C GLU A 30 -1.34 14.60 25.77
N HIS A 31 -1.37 13.39 26.35
CA HIS A 31 -0.73 13.17 27.65
C HIS A 31 0.78 13.40 27.60
N PRO A 32 1.40 14.17 28.52
CA PRO A 32 2.79 14.63 28.44
C PRO A 32 3.85 13.53 28.23
N ARG A 33 3.58 12.30 28.68
CA ARG A 33 4.49 11.14 28.51
C ARG A 33 4.38 10.43 27.15
N GLN A 34 3.37 10.77 26.35
CA GLN A 34 3.06 10.07 25.09
C GLN A 34 2.97 11.03 23.90
N ARG A 35 3.04 12.33 24.14
CA ARG A 35 2.89 13.37 23.14
C ARG A 35 4.08 13.38 22.17
N LEU A 36 3.79 13.31 20.87
CA LEU A 36 4.78 13.48 19.81
C LEU A 36 5.01 14.97 19.51
N ALA A 37 6.19 15.31 19.01
CA ALA A 37 6.53 16.68 18.64
C ALA A 37 5.80 17.10 17.35
N LYS A 38 4.97 18.14 17.41
CA LYS A 38 4.30 18.70 16.24
C LYS A 38 5.29 19.46 15.38
N SER A 39 5.71 18.87 14.27
CA SER A 39 6.74 19.43 13.37
C SER A 39 6.37 19.38 11.88
N LEU A 40 5.32 18.66 11.50
CA LEU A 40 4.97 18.42 10.11
C LEU A 40 3.91 19.43 9.63
N GLY A 41 4.29 20.25 8.64
CA GLY A 41 3.38 21.12 7.90
C GLY A 41 2.81 20.42 6.65
N PRO A 42 1.93 21.11 5.88
CA PRO A 42 1.24 20.51 4.74
C PRO A 42 2.19 19.99 3.66
N TRP A 43 3.30 20.68 3.40
CA TRP A 43 4.31 20.27 2.41
C TRP A 43 5.08 19.03 2.86
N SER A 44 5.42 18.94 4.15
CA SER A 44 6.08 17.75 4.71
C SER A 44 5.16 16.54 4.69
N LEU A 45 3.86 16.72 4.94
CA LEU A 45 2.86 15.65 4.84
C LEU A 45 2.63 15.23 3.39
N THR A 46 2.61 16.17 2.44
CA THR A 46 2.56 15.87 1.01
C THR A 46 3.80 15.08 0.57
N ALA A 47 4.99 15.49 1.01
CA ALA A 47 6.23 14.77 0.73
C ALA A 47 6.23 13.38 1.38
N LEU A 48 5.69 13.24 2.59
CA LEU A 48 5.51 11.94 3.24
C LEU A 48 4.60 11.02 2.41
N GLY A 49 3.46 11.54 1.93
CA GLY A 49 2.54 10.82 1.06
C GLY A 49 3.19 10.41 -0.27
N ILE A 50 3.84 11.34 -0.97
CA ILE A 50 4.59 11.02 -2.19
C ILE A 50 5.70 10.00 -1.88
N GLY A 51 6.33 10.11 -0.70
CA GLY A 51 7.33 9.18 -0.19
C GLY A 51 6.82 7.76 -0.10
N ALA A 52 5.65 7.60 0.48
CA ALA A 52 4.98 6.32 0.65
C ALA A 52 4.44 5.76 -0.69
N ILE A 53 3.75 6.59 -1.47
CA ILE A 53 3.05 6.16 -2.70
C ILE A 53 4.03 5.74 -3.80
N ILE A 54 5.08 6.52 -4.10
CA ILE A 54 6.03 6.20 -5.17
C ILE A 54 7.06 5.18 -4.66
N GLY A 55 6.76 3.91 -4.78
CA GLY A 55 7.62 2.76 -4.49
C GLY A 55 8.02 1.98 -5.75
N SER A 56 8.06 0.66 -5.65
CA SER A 56 8.35 -0.24 -6.78
C SER A 56 7.24 -0.27 -7.83
N GLY A 57 6.00 0.00 -7.44
CA GLY A 57 4.83 -0.20 -8.30
C GLY A 57 4.93 0.48 -9.66
N ILE A 58 5.23 1.78 -9.71
CA ILE A 58 5.33 2.51 -10.98
C ILE A 58 6.54 2.06 -11.83
N PHE A 59 7.62 1.65 -11.19
CA PHE A 59 8.84 1.26 -11.88
C PHE A 59 8.84 -0.21 -12.32
N VAL A 60 8.03 -1.08 -11.69
CA VAL A 60 7.99 -2.54 -11.95
C VAL A 60 6.63 -2.95 -12.50
N LEU A 61 5.54 -2.72 -11.76
CA LEU A 61 4.22 -3.27 -12.11
C LEU A 61 3.58 -2.62 -13.34
N THR A 62 4.02 -1.44 -13.78
CA THR A 62 3.49 -0.80 -15.00
C THR A 62 3.72 -1.66 -16.24
N GLY A 63 4.91 -2.25 -16.38
CA GLY A 63 5.25 -3.12 -17.50
C GLY A 63 4.46 -4.43 -17.48
N THR A 64 4.49 -5.12 -16.35
CA THR A 64 3.79 -6.41 -16.18
C THR A 64 2.27 -6.29 -16.29
N ALA A 65 1.67 -5.25 -15.71
CA ALA A 65 0.24 -4.99 -15.84
C ALA A 65 -0.19 -4.64 -17.27
N ALA A 66 0.68 -3.98 -18.03
CA ALA A 66 0.43 -3.71 -19.45
C ALA A 66 0.55 -4.97 -20.30
N ALA A 67 1.53 -5.84 -20.01
CA ALA A 67 1.74 -7.11 -20.73
C ALA A 67 0.67 -8.15 -20.40
N GLY A 68 0.08 -8.09 -19.20
CA GLY A 68 -0.77 -9.14 -18.65
C GLY A 68 0.03 -10.30 -18.08
N GLU A 69 -0.65 -11.25 -17.46
CA GLU A 69 -0.05 -12.47 -16.92
C GLU A 69 -0.63 -13.70 -17.59
N HIS A 70 0.21 -14.67 -17.88
CA HIS A 70 -0.20 -15.91 -18.48
C HIS A 70 0.39 -17.09 -17.71
N PHE A 71 -0.49 -17.96 -17.19
CA PHE A 71 -0.10 -19.19 -16.49
C PHE A 71 -0.22 -20.39 -17.47
N GLU A 72 0.79 -21.24 -17.50
CA GLU A 72 0.81 -22.41 -18.40
C GLU A 72 -0.31 -23.40 -18.10
N ALA A 73 -0.58 -23.65 -16.81
CA ALA A 73 -1.63 -24.56 -16.38
C ALA A 73 -2.96 -23.82 -16.10
N PRO A 74 -4.07 -24.19 -16.75
CA PRO A 74 -5.36 -23.62 -16.46
C PRO A 74 -5.84 -24.01 -15.06
N SER A 75 -6.27 -23.03 -14.27
CA SER A 75 -6.79 -23.25 -12.92
C SER A 75 -7.87 -22.24 -12.57
N LEU A 76 -8.92 -22.67 -11.87
CA LEU A 76 -9.90 -21.75 -11.28
C LEU A 76 -9.26 -20.74 -10.34
N LEU A 77 -8.14 -21.09 -9.70
CA LEU A 77 -7.39 -20.20 -8.81
C LEU A 77 -6.77 -19.01 -9.55
N HIS A 78 -6.48 -19.19 -10.84
CA HIS A 78 -5.92 -18.16 -11.72
C HIS A 78 -7.00 -17.32 -12.42
N ALA A 79 -8.28 -17.61 -12.20
CA ALA A 79 -9.38 -16.81 -12.74
C ALA A 79 -9.63 -15.58 -11.86
N GLN A 80 -9.99 -14.47 -12.51
CA GLN A 80 -10.47 -13.28 -11.80
C GLN A 80 -11.88 -13.50 -11.27
N VAL A 81 -12.18 -13.00 -10.08
CA VAL A 81 -13.52 -13.13 -9.49
C VAL A 81 -14.58 -12.47 -10.36
N MET A 82 -14.26 -11.34 -11.00
CA MET A 82 -15.15 -10.67 -11.96
C MET A 82 -15.55 -11.61 -13.11
N ASP A 83 -14.59 -12.35 -13.67
CA ASP A 83 -14.84 -13.27 -14.77
C ASP A 83 -15.70 -14.46 -14.35
N LEU A 84 -15.42 -15.00 -13.16
CA LEU A 84 -16.22 -16.10 -12.61
C LEU A 84 -17.68 -15.66 -12.41
N VAL A 85 -17.90 -14.48 -11.85
CA VAL A 85 -19.25 -13.92 -11.62
C VAL A 85 -19.96 -13.63 -12.93
N LEU A 86 -19.30 -12.97 -13.90
CA LEU A 86 -19.91 -12.64 -15.18
C LEU A 86 -20.26 -13.90 -15.99
N ASN A 87 -19.37 -14.90 -16.04
CA ASN A 87 -19.64 -16.16 -16.72
C ASN A 87 -20.79 -16.94 -16.06
N PHE A 88 -20.85 -16.95 -14.72
CA PHE A 88 -21.94 -17.58 -14.02
C PHE A 88 -23.29 -16.91 -14.31
N ILE A 89 -23.33 -15.56 -14.31
CA ILE A 89 -24.57 -14.81 -14.63
C ILE A 89 -25.01 -15.02 -16.08
N GLN A 90 -24.05 -15.06 -17.04
CA GLN A 90 -24.37 -15.14 -18.47
C GLN A 90 -24.70 -16.56 -18.95
N HIS A 91 -24.01 -17.58 -18.42
CA HIS A 91 -24.02 -18.93 -18.94
C HIS A 91 -24.47 -19.99 -17.92
N GLY A 92 -24.66 -19.62 -16.65
CA GLY A 92 -24.99 -20.56 -15.57
C GLY A 92 -23.84 -21.53 -15.20
N ASN A 93 -22.65 -21.34 -15.77
CA ASN A 93 -21.48 -22.16 -15.52
C ASN A 93 -20.19 -21.33 -15.55
N LEU A 94 -19.04 -21.95 -15.21
CA LEU A 94 -17.74 -21.30 -15.15
C LEU A 94 -16.83 -21.61 -16.36
N SER A 95 -17.33 -22.33 -17.35
CA SER A 95 -16.53 -22.84 -18.48
C SER A 95 -15.99 -21.77 -19.43
N GLY A 96 -16.55 -20.55 -19.40
CA GLY A 96 -16.08 -19.41 -20.19
C GLY A 96 -15.09 -18.49 -19.48
N ALA A 97 -14.77 -18.77 -18.20
CA ALA A 97 -13.83 -17.94 -17.46
C ALA A 97 -12.39 -18.13 -17.99
N LEU A 98 -11.58 -17.06 -17.95
CA LEU A 98 -10.17 -17.15 -18.28
C LEU A 98 -9.42 -17.83 -17.13
N LEU A 99 -8.99 -19.07 -17.38
CA LEU A 99 -8.26 -19.88 -16.40
C LEU A 99 -6.73 -19.77 -16.50
N HIS A 100 -6.23 -19.03 -17.48
CA HIS A 100 -4.81 -18.92 -17.79
C HIS A 100 -4.15 -17.61 -17.27
N GLY A 101 -4.85 -16.81 -16.47
CA GLY A 101 -4.27 -15.59 -15.90
C GLY A 101 -5.05 -14.31 -16.25
N ARG A 102 -4.33 -13.23 -16.46
CA ARG A 102 -4.87 -11.87 -16.59
C ARG A 102 -4.69 -11.30 -17.99
N PRO A 103 -5.75 -10.71 -18.58
CA PRO A 103 -5.65 -10.08 -19.88
C PRO A 103 -4.78 -8.83 -19.84
N ALA A 104 -3.99 -8.61 -20.91
CA ALA A 104 -3.13 -7.46 -21.09
C ALA A 104 -3.95 -6.16 -21.15
N ALA A 105 -3.51 -5.14 -20.40
CA ALA A 105 -4.07 -3.79 -20.53
C ALA A 105 -3.52 -3.04 -21.75
N GLY A 106 -2.33 -3.40 -22.18
CA GLY A 106 -1.61 -2.66 -23.20
C GLY A 106 -1.34 -1.21 -22.81
N PRO A 107 -1.20 -0.29 -23.77
CA PRO A 107 -1.07 1.15 -23.50
C PRO A 107 -2.24 1.76 -22.73
N ALA A 108 -3.44 1.13 -22.75
CA ALA A 108 -4.58 1.54 -21.95
C ALA A 108 -4.35 1.40 -20.43
N ILE A 109 -3.20 0.89 -19.99
CA ILE A 109 -2.79 0.95 -18.57
C ILE A 109 -2.76 2.39 -18.06
N ALA A 110 -2.54 3.40 -18.91
CA ALA A 110 -2.67 4.80 -18.55
C ALA A 110 -4.10 5.14 -18.09
N VAL A 111 -5.13 4.55 -18.72
CA VAL A 111 -6.52 4.66 -18.31
C VAL A 111 -6.77 3.91 -17.00
N SER A 112 -6.11 2.75 -16.82
CA SER A 112 -6.15 2.02 -15.55
C SER A 112 -5.61 2.86 -14.39
N PHE A 113 -4.50 3.59 -14.57
CA PHE A 113 -3.98 4.53 -13.57
C PHE A 113 -4.97 5.65 -13.25
N ILE A 114 -5.67 6.20 -14.26
CA ILE A 114 -6.72 7.22 -14.03
C ILE A 114 -7.89 6.63 -13.25
N LEU A 115 -8.35 5.42 -13.61
CA LEU A 115 -9.43 4.72 -12.90
C LEU A 115 -9.08 4.52 -11.41
N VAL A 116 -7.88 4.05 -11.15
CA VAL A 116 -7.39 3.86 -9.77
C VAL A 116 -7.22 5.19 -9.04
N ALA A 117 -6.69 6.23 -9.70
CA ALA A 117 -6.60 7.57 -9.12
C ALA A 117 -7.97 8.11 -8.68
N VAL A 118 -9.00 7.90 -9.50
CA VAL A 118 -10.38 8.26 -9.16
C VAL A 118 -10.87 7.48 -7.94
N ALA A 119 -10.69 6.15 -7.91
CA ALA A 119 -11.07 5.32 -6.78
C ALA A 119 -10.36 5.76 -5.48
N CYS A 120 -9.04 5.94 -5.54
CA CYS A 120 -8.22 6.41 -4.42
C CYS A 120 -8.58 7.85 -3.99
N SER A 121 -9.03 8.72 -4.92
CA SER A 121 -9.47 10.07 -4.57
C SER A 121 -10.73 10.05 -3.71
N PHE A 122 -11.73 9.22 -4.04
CA PHE A 122 -12.93 9.07 -3.21
C PHE A 122 -12.61 8.48 -1.83
N ALA A 123 -11.74 7.46 -1.77
CA ALA A 123 -11.26 6.91 -0.50
C ALA A 123 -10.44 7.95 0.29
N GLY A 124 -9.52 8.65 -0.37
CA GLY A 124 -8.68 9.70 0.21
C GLY A 124 -9.46 10.86 0.81
N LEU A 125 -10.58 11.25 0.19
CA LEU A 125 -11.50 12.24 0.78
C LEU A 125 -12.10 11.73 2.10
N CYS A 126 -12.47 10.42 2.19
CA CYS A 126 -12.96 9.81 3.41
C CYS A 126 -11.88 9.79 4.50
N TYR A 127 -10.66 9.40 4.15
CA TYR A 127 -9.50 9.48 5.05
C TYR A 127 -9.23 10.92 5.52
N ALA A 128 -9.28 11.89 4.62
CA ALA A 128 -9.07 13.31 4.93
C ALA A 128 -10.08 13.84 5.96
N GLU A 129 -11.35 13.46 5.87
CA GLU A 129 -12.36 13.84 6.87
C GLU A 129 -12.03 13.22 8.22
N LEU A 130 -11.78 11.91 8.29
CA LEU A 130 -11.48 11.23 9.54
C LEU A 130 -10.16 11.71 10.16
N ALA A 131 -9.09 11.87 9.36
CA ALA A 131 -7.80 12.36 9.83
C ALA A 131 -7.87 13.80 10.37
N SER A 132 -8.70 14.66 9.77
CA SER A 132 -8.90 16.03 10.25
C SER A 132 -9.66 16.11 11.57
N MET A 133 -10.47 15.10 11.87
CA MET A 133 -11.34 15.05 13.04
C MET A 133 -10.76 14.20 14.18
N ILE A 134 -10.01 13.16 13.85
CA ILE A 134 -9.35 12.22 14.77
C ILE A 134 -7.85 12.26 14.49
N PRO A 135 -7.13 13.32 14.94
CA PRO A 135 -5.72 13.51 14.63
C PRO A 135 -4.83 12.64 15.52
N ILE A 136 -4.96 11.31 15.38
CA ILE A 136 -4.29 10.31 16.21
C ILE A 136 -3.58 9.31 15.30
N ALA A 137 -2.38 8.89 15.67
CA ALA A 137 -1.65 7.82 15.00
C ALA A 137 -2.44 6.51 15.06
N GLY A 138 -2.34 5.69 13.99
CA GLY A 138 -3.01 4.40 13.89
C GLY A 138 -3.89 4.25 12.65
N SER A 139 -4.01 5.32 11.82
CA SER A 139 -4.70 5.26 10.52
C SER A 139 -6.12 4.67 10.62
N ALA A 140 -6.51 3.84 9.66
CA ALA A 140 -7.81 3.18 9.58
C ALA A 140 -8.18 2.36 10.82
N TYR A 141 -7.20 1.81 11.56
CA TYR A 141 -7.42 1.11 12.82
C TYR A 141 -8.13 2.02 13.84
N THR A 142 -7.55 3.20 14.11
CA THR A 142 -8.10 4.16 15.06
C THR A 142 -9.45 4.71 14.60
N TYR A 143 -9.60 4.98 13.31
CA TYR A 143 -10.86 5.46 12.74
C TYR A 143 -11.98 4.43 12.89
N SER A 144 -11.69 3.17 12.65
CA SER A 144 -12.67 2.09 12.80
C SER A 144 -13.03 1.83 14.27
N TYR A 145 -12.09 2.00 15.18
CA TYR A 145 -12.36 1.90 16.60
C TYR A 145 -13.30 3.01 17.08
N ALA A 146 -13.17 4.20 16.54
CA ALA A 146 -14.04 5.33 16.86
C ALA A 146 -15.43 5.27 16.19
N THR A 147 -15.55 4.57 15.05
CA THR A 147 -16.76 4.62 14.20
C THR A 147 -17.57 3.34 14.19
N LEU A 148 -16.91 2.18 14.08
CA LEU A 148 -17.51 0.86 13.86
C LEU A 148 -17.41 -0.07 15.09
N GLY A 149 -16.45 0.20 15.99
CA GLY A 149 -16.23 -0.55 17.23
C GLY A 149 -15.04 -1.49 17.18
N GLU A 150 -14.79 -2.16 18.34
CA GLU A 150 -13.58 -2.96 18.60
C GLU A 150 -13.36 -4.08 17.58
N PHE A 151 -14.41 -4.80 17.20
CA PHE A 151 -14.30 -5.90 16.25
C PHE A 151 -13.77 -5.42 14.89
N PHE A 152 -14.35 -4.37 14.33
CA PHE A 152 -13.90 -3.81 13.05
C PHE A 152 -12.53 -3.16 13.17
N ALA A 153 -12.21 -2.54 14.29
CA ALA A 153 -10.87 -2.04 14.55
C ALA A 153 -9.84 -3.17 14.54
N TRP A 154 -10.14 -4.30 15.19
CA TRP A 154 -9.26 -5.48 15.14
C TRP A 154 -9.08 -6.00 13.72
N VAL A 155 -10.18 -6.18 12.97
CA VAL A 155 -10.15 -6.68 11.59
C VAL A 155 -9.26 -5.80 10.73
N ILE A 156 -9.46 -4.47 10.79
CA ILE A 156 -8.61 -3.52 10.04
C ILE A 156 -7.18 -3.50 10.57
N GLY A 157 -6.97 -3.50 11.88
CA GLY A 157 -5.62 -3.54 12.45
C GLY A 157 -4.84 -4.77 12.01
N TRP A 158 -5.50 -5.93 11.97
CA TRP A 158 -4.93 -7.18 11.46
C TRP A 158 -4.65 -7.13 9.95
N ASP A 159 -5.53 -6.49 9.20
CA ASP A 159 -5.39 -6.26 7.77
C ASP A 159 -4.22 -5.31 7.46
N LEU A 160 -4.11 -4.20 8.19
CA LEU A 160 -2.99 -3.27 8.06
C LEU A 160 -1.63 -3.93 8.37
N ILE A 161 -1.57 -4.95 9.25
CA ILE A 161 -0.34 -5.74 9.46
C ILE A 161 0.06 -6.43 8.14
N LEU A 162 -0.89 -7.02 7.45
CA LEU A 162 -0.67 -7.64 6.15
C LEU A 162 -0.25 -6.59 5.12
N GLU A 163 -1.02 -5.53 4.97
CA GLU A 163 -0.79 -4.46 4.00
C GLU A 163 0.64 -3.91 4.08
N TYR A 164 1.06 -3.47 5.26
CA TYR A 164 2.38 -2.86 5.43
C TYR A 164 3.52 -3.88 5.35
N ALA A 165 3.35 -5.10 5.90
CA ALA A 165 4.39 -6.12 5.84
C ALA A 165 4.59 -6.62 4.41
N VAL A 166 3.50 -7.04 3.76
CA VAL A 166 3.56 -7.64 2.42
C VAL A 166 3.85 -6.59 1.36
N GLY A 167 3.32 -5.36 1.52
CA GLY A 167 3.67 -4.22 0.68
C GLY A 167 5.17 -3.92 0.72
N ASN A 168 5.77 -3.95 1.90
CA ASN A 168 7.23 -3.81 2.04
C ASN A 168 7.99 -4.96 1.38
N VAL A 169 7.50 -6.20 1.44
CA VAL A 169 8.10 -7.35 0.72
C VAL A 169 8.14 -7.04 -0.78
N ALA A 170 7.02 -6.63 -1.37
CA ALA A 170 6.93 -6.31 -2.79
C ALA A 170 7.91 -5.19 -3.20
N VAL A 171 8.01 -4.13 -2.39
CA VAL A 171 8.93 -3.02 -2.67
C VAL A 171 10.39 -3.45 -2.53
N ALA A 172 10.73 -4.30 -1.54
CA ALA A 172 12.10 -4.77 -1.34
C ALA A 172 12.57 -5.70 -2.48
N VAL A 173 11.67 -6.55 -3.00
CA VAL A 173 11.98 -7.41 -4.15
C VAL A 173 12.16 -6.55 -5.41
N GLY A 174 11.30 -5.56 -5.63
CA GLY A 174 11.49 -4.60 -6.73
C GLY A 174 12.80 -3.83 -6.62
N PHE A 175 13.20 -3.40 -5.41
CA PHE A 175 14.51 -2.79 -5.17
C PHE A 175 15.65 -3.73 -5.57
N ALA A 176 15.58 -5.01 -5.22
CA ALA A 176 16.60 -5.99 -5.55
C ALA A 176 16.78 -6.17 -7.06
N GLY A 177 15.70 -6.16 -7.85
CA GLY A 177 15.74 -6.20 -9.31
C GLY A 177 16.50 -5.00 -9.90
N TYR A 178 16.17 -3.78 -9.46
CA TYR A 178 16.87 -2.56 -9.88
C TYR A 178 18.32 -2.51 -9.41
N PHE A 179 18.61 -2.97 -8.20
CA PHE A 179 19.97 -3.08 -7.67
C PHE A 179 20.83 -4.04 -8.52
N LYS A 180 20.29 -5.21 -8.88
CA LYS A 180 20.93 -6.18 -9.77
C LYS A 180 21.19 -5.57 -11.15
N ALA A 181 20.21 -4.88 -11.74
CA ALA A 181 20.34 -4.20 -13.03
C ALA A 181 21.43 -3.12 -12.98
N GLN A 182 21.49 -2.34 -11.89
CA GLN A 182 22.52 -1.30 -11.71
C GLN A 182 23.93 -1.89 -11.60
N LEU A 183 24.13 -2.95 -10.83
CA LEU A 183 25.43 -3.61 -10.69
C LEU A 183 25.88 -4.22 -12.03
N SER A 184 24.96 -4.85 -12.76
CA SER A 184 25.23 -5.39 -14.10
C SER A 184 25.69 -4.29 -15.07
N SER A 185 25.20 -3.06 -14.95
CA SER A 185 25.65 -1.93 -15.79
C SER A 185 27.10 -1.52 -15.52
N PHE A 186 27.62 -1.83 -14.33
CA PHE A 186 29.02 -1.65 -13.94
C PHE A 186 29.90 -2.89 -14.19
N GLY A 187 29.35 -3.93 -14.83
CA GLY A 187 30.07 -5.18 -15.10
C GLY A 187 30.11 -6.15 -13.91
N VAL A 188 29.41 -5.85 -12.83
CA VAL A 188 29.32 -6.73 -11.65
C VAL A 188 28.02 -7.56 -11.73
N ASN A 189 28.17 -8.86 -11.98
CA ASN A 189 27.02 -9.77 -12.03
C ASN A 189 26.87 -10.50 -10.69
N LEU A 190 25.74 -10.26 -10.02
CA LEU A 190 25.35 -11.02 -8.83
C LEU A 190 24.90 -12.42 -9.26
N SER A 191 25.30 -13.42 -8.47
CA SER A 191 24.80 -14.78 -8.65
C SER A 191 23.30 -14.85 -8.39
N ASP A 192 22.54 -15.47 -9.29
CA ASP A 192 21.09 -15.66 -9.15
C ASP A 192 20.71 -16.41 -7.87
N ARG A 193 21.61 -17.29 -7.38
CA ARG A 193 21.40 -17.99 -6.09
C ARG A 193 21.17 -17.05 -4.91
N TRP A 194 21.75 -15.84 -4.93
CA TRP A 194 21.72 -14.87 -3.84
C TRP A 194 20.98 -13.57 -4.18
N SER A 195 20.45 -13.44 -5.37
CA SER A 195 19.78 -12.22 -5.85
C SER A 195 18.41 -12.44 -6.48
N THR A 196 17.85 -13.63 -6.32
CA THR A 196 16.53 -14.00 -6.82
C THR A 196 15.72 -14.62 -5.68
N PRO A 197 14.38 -14.41 -5.62
CA PRO A 197 13.52 -15.08 -4.66
C PRO A 197 13.56 -16.60 -4.83
N VAL A 198 13.35 -17.33 -3.73
CA VAL A 198 13.33 -18.81 -3.74
C VAL A 198 12.09 -19.34 -4.48
N TRP A 199 10.97 -18.64 -4.33
CA TRP A 199 9.68 -18.99 -4.90
C TRP A 199 9.19 -17.86 -5.80
N SER A 200 8.90 -18.17 -7.06
CA SER A 200 8.37 -17.20 -8.05
C SER A 200 7.44 -17.91 -9.01
N GLU A 201 6.34 -17.25 -9.39
CA GLU A 201 5.34 -17.75 -10.35
C GLU A 201 4.85 -19.19 -10.05
N GLY A 202 4.76 -19.55 -8.77
CA GLY A 202 4.25 -20.85 -8.36
C GLY A 202 5.27 -22.01 -8.37
N HIS A 203 6.55 -21.75 -8.63
CA HIS A 203 7.60 -22.78 -8.65
C HIS A 203 8.89 -22.34 -7.92
N LEU A 204 9.73 -23.32 -7.59
CA LEU A 204 11.04 -23.05 -6.99
C LEU A 204 12.04 -22.63 -8.06
N THR A 205 12.68 -21.48 -7.87
CA THR A 205 13.65 -20.90 -8.82
C THR A 205 15.05 -21.56 -8.75
N GLY A 206 15.31 -22.37 -7.74
CA GLY A 206 16.66 -22.89 -7.45
C GLY A 206 17.59 -21.87 -6.77
N ALA A 207 17.11 -20.68 -6.49
CA ALA A 207 17.82 -19.68 -5.69
C ALA A 207 17.79 -20.07 -4.19
N TRP A 208 18.74 -19.52 -3.42
CA TRP A 208 18.82 -19.77 -1.99
C TRP A 208 18.13 -18.68 -1.19
N PHE A 209 18.33 -17.42 -1.57
CA PHE A 209 17.79 -16.29 -0.85
C PHE A 209 18.04 -14.97 -1.60
N ASN A 210 17.08 -14.04 -1.62
CA ASN A 210 17.27 -12.71 -2.19
C ASN A 210 17.92 -11.79 -1.17
N MET A 211 19.25 -11.84 -1.07
CA MET A 211 20.04 -11.05 -0.12
C MET A 211 19.89 -9.53 -0.29
N PRO A 212 19.87 -8.95 -1.50
CA PRO A 212 19.65 -7.51 -1.67
C PRO A 212 18.34 -7.03 -1.07
N ALA A 213 17.23 -7.79 -1.24
CA ALA A 213 15.93 -7.46 -0.67
C ALA A 213 15.95 -7.51 0.87
N PHE A 214 16.57 -8.54 1.46
CA PHE A 214 16.75 -8.63 2.92
C PHE A 214 17.62 -7.50 3.46
N LEU A 215 18.75 -7.23 2.81
CA LEU A 215 19.74 -6.28 3.30
C LEU A 215 19.20 -4.85 3.35
N VAL A 216 18.42 -4.42 2.35
CA VAL A 216 17.80 -3.08 2.37
C VAL A 216 16.85 -2.92 3.56
N ILE A 217 16.03 -3.93 3.87
CA ILE A 217 15.14 -3.94 5.05
C ILE A 217 15.95 -3.89 6.34
N PHE A 218 17.00 -4.69 6.44
CA PHE A 218 17.88 -4.73 7.61
C PHE A 218 18.54 -3.37 7.88
N LEU A 219 19.10 -2.72 6.85
CA LEU A 219 19.73 -1.41 6.95
C LEU A 219 18.73 -0.32 7.37
N LEU A 220 17.51 -0.36 6.80
CA LEU A 220 16.45 0.56 7.19
C LEU A 220 15.99 0.33 8.64
N THR A 221 15.96 -0.93 9.09
CA THR A 221 15.69 -1.25 10.48
C THR A 221 16.70 -0.59 11.43
N LEU A 222 18.01 -0.68 11.10
CA LEU A 222 19.06 -0.03 11.88
C LEU A 222 18.88 1.50 11.92
N LEU A 223 18.43 2.10 10.81
CA LEU A 223 18.14 3.54 10.75
C LEU A 223 16.95 3.90 11.64
N LEU A 224 15.85 3.15 11.56
CA LEU A 224 14.64 3.39 12.36
C LEU A 224 14.88 3.22 13.87
N LEU A 225 15.77 2.30 14.27
CA LEU A 225 16.15 2.13 15.68
C LEU A 225 16.84 3.36 16.28
N ARG A 226 17.55 4.15 15.45
CA ARG A 226 18.26 5.37 15.90
C ARG A 226 17.34 6.56 16.15
N GLY A 227 16.15 6.59 15.53
CA GLY A 227 15.12 7.61 15.78
C GLY A 227 14.51 8.24 14.53
N VAL A 228 13.37 8.88 14.74
CA VAL A 228 12.46 9.34 13.66
C VAL A 228 12.86 10.71 13.08
N ARG A 229 13.52 11.59 13.84
CA ARG A 229 13.89 12.94 13.39
C ARG A 229 14.85 12.92 12.19
N GLU A 230 15.80 12.01 12.20
CA GLU A 230 16.76 11.83 11.10
C GLU A 230 16.09 11.23 9.86
N SER A 231 15.06 10.44 10.06
CA SER A 231 14.27 9.78 9.04
C SER A 231 13.44 10.76 8.17
N ALA A 232 12.81 11.78 8.76
CA ALA A 232 11.98 12.73 8.01
C ALA A 232 12.79 13.63 7.07
N GLY A 233 13.96 14.10 7.49
CA GLY A 233 14.88 14.87 6.64
C GLY A 233 15.40 14.03 5.47
N ALA A 234 15.82 12.79 5.75
CA ALA A 234 16.28 11.85 4.74
C ALA A 234 15.15 11.52 3.73
N ASN A 235 13.91 11.33 4.20
CA ASN A 235 12.76 11.09 3.35
C ASN A 235 12.52 12.24 2.36
N ASN A 236 12.57 13.50 2.81
CA ASN A 236 12.36 14.65 1.92
C ASN A 236 13.41 14.73 0.80
N VAL A 237 14.69 14.43 1.10
CA VAL A 237 15.75 14.36 0.10
C VAL A 237 15.49 13.22 -0.89
N MET A 238 15.13 12.04 -0.40
CA MET A 238 14.80 10.88 -1.24
C MET A 238 13.61 11.16 -2.14
N VAL A 239 12.57 11.86 -1.64
CA VAL A 239 11.40 12.26 -2.43
C VAL A 239 11.78 13.26 -3.53
N ALA A 240 12.62 14.24 -3.23
CA ALA A 240 13.10 15.17 -4.26
C ALA A 240 13.89 14.46 -5.35
N LEU A 241 14.79 13.55 -4.98
CA LEU A 241 15.59 12.77 -5.94
C LEU A 241 14.74 11.87 -6.82
N LYS A 242 13.75 11.15 -6.26
CA LYS A 242 12.89 10.28 -7.07
C LYS A 242 11.97 11.05 -8.02
N ILE A 243 11.43 12.21 -7.60
CA ILE A 243 10.64 13.07 -8.48
C ILE A 243 11.53 13.60 -9.62
N ALA A 244 12.73 14.07 -9.31
CA ALA A 244 13.68 14.52 -10.34
C ALA A 244 14.02 13.39 -11.34
N ALA A 245 14.26 12.16 -10.85
CA ALA A 245 14.52 11.01 -11.71
C ALA A 245 13.33 10.65 -12.61
N ILE A 246 12.09 10.72 -12.10
CA ILE A 246 10.88 10.49 -12.89
C ILE A 246 10.74 11.58 -13.96
N LEU A 247 10.96 12.85 -13.62
CA LEU A 247 10.89 13.94 -14.59
C LEU A 247 11.96 13.80 -15.67
N ILE A 248 13.19 13.41 -15.31
CA ILE A 248 14.26 13.10 -16.27
C ILE A 248 13.84 11.93 -17.18
N PHE A 249 13.24 10.86 -16.61
CA PHE A 249 12.72 9.76 -17.40
C PHE A 249 11.63 10.21 -18.36
N LEU A 250 10.69 11.06 -17.94
CA LEU A 250 9.62 11.58 -18.80
C LEU A 250 10.19 12.41 -19.98
N VAL A 251 11.25 13.20 -19.74
CA VAL A 251 11.89 13.99 -20.78
C VAL A 251 12.71 13.11 -21.72
N VAL A 252 13.64 12.31 -21.18
CA VAL A 252 14.54 11.48 -21.99
C VAL A 252 13.78 10.36 -22.69
N GLY A 253 12.91 9.65 -21.97
CA GLY A 253 12.06 8.60 -22.54
C GLY A 253 11.05 9.16 -23.54
N GLY A 254 10.49 10.34 -23.26
CA GLY A 254 9.54 11.02 -24.15
C GLY A 254 10.13 11.31 -25.54
N MET A 255 11.44 11.57 -25.63
CA MET A 255 12.14 11.73 -26.92
C MET A 255 12.30 10.43 -27.71
N LEU A 256 12.12 9.28 -27.05
CA LEU A 256 12.25 7.94 -27.63
C LEU A 256 10.90 7.25 -27.87
N VAL A 257 9.81 7.97 -27.70
CA VAL A 257 8.46 7.46 -27.94
C VAL A 257 8.21 7.27 -29.43
N HIS A 258 7.74 6.08 -29.77
CA HIS A 258 7.24 5.76 -31.10
C HIS A 258 5.72 5.52 -31.00
N PRO A 259 4.85 6.39 -31.56
CA PRO A 259 3.40 6.27 -31.43
C PRO A 259 2.82 4.94 -31.93
N VAL A 260 3.52 4.23 -32.80
CA VAL A 260 3.14 2.90 -33.29
C VAL A 260 3.06 1.88 -32.14
N ASN A 261 3.85 2.03 -31.08
CA ASN A 261 3.84 1.15 -29.92
C ASN A 261 2.55 1.26 -29.09
N TRP A 262 1.77 2.33 -29.28
CA TRP A 262 0.46 2.48 -28.64
C TRP A 262 -0.68 1.73 -29.38
N HIS A 263 -0.36 0.98 -30.41
CA HIS A 263 -1.34 0.18 -31.18
C HIS A 263 -1.08 -1.33 -31.02
N PRO A 264 -2.10 -2.14 -30.65
CA PRO A 264 -3.46 -1.72 -30.25
C PRO A 264 -3.47 -1.04 -28.86
N PHE A 265 -4.22 0.06 -28.70
CA PHE A 265 -4.22 0.84 -27.43
C PHE A 265 -4.78 0.02 -26.26
N ALA A 266 -5.88 -0.70 -26.46
CA ALA A 266 -6.52 -1.55 -25.46
C ALA A 266 -6.72 -2.97 -26.04
N PRO A 267 -5.70 -3.84 -26.03
CA PRO A 267 -5.75 -5.16 -26.67
C PRO A 267 -6.85 -6.06 -26.13
N SER A 268 -7.16 -5.98 -24.83
CA SER A 268 -8.22 -6.74 -24.17
C SER A 268 -9.43 -5.87 -23.79
N GLY A 269 -9.57 -4.69 -24.37
CA GLY A 269 -10.67 -3.77 -24.13
C GLY A 269 -10.82 -3.34 -22.68
N PHE A 270 -12.05 -3.10 -22.24
CA PHE A 270 -12.35 -2.65 -20.88
C PHE A 270 -11.92 -3.65 -19.80
N ARG A 271 -11.97 -4.95 -20.11
CA ARG A 271 -11.53 -6.01 -19.21
C ARG A 271 -10.04 -5.87 -18.86
N GLY A 272 -9.17 -5.63 -19.87
CA GLY A 272 -7.76 -5.36 -19.64
C GLY A 272 -7.52 -4.11 -18.79
N ILE A 273 -8.32 -3.04 -18.98
CA ILE A 273 -8.24 -1.81 -18.20
C ILE A 273 -8.54 -2.06 -16.72
N VAL A 274 -9.62 -2.80 -16.40
CA VAL A 274 -10.00 -3.10 -15.01
C VAL A 274 -8.97 -4.03 -14.36
N THR A 275 -8.51 -5.05 -15.09
CA THR A 275 -7.44 -5.94 -14.61
C THR A 275 -6.14 -5.21 -14.35
N GLY A 276 -5.70 -4.40 -15.32
CA GLY A 276 -4.54 -3.53 -15.15
C GLY A 276 -4.71 -2.61 -13.94
N GLY A 277 -5.91 -2.06 -13.74
CA GLY A 277 -6.26 -1.26 -12.57
C GLY A 277 -6.10 -2.04 -11.26
N ALA A 278 -6.58 -3.28 -11.20
CA ALA A 278 -6.43 -4.13 -10.03
C ALA A 278 -4.96 -4.42 -9.69
N ILE A 279 -4.09 -4.59 -10.69
CA ILE A 279 -2.64 -4.78 -10.50
C ILE A 279 -1.97 -3.47 -10.06
N VAL A 280 -2.17 -2.37 -10.82
CA VAL A 280 -1.49 -1.10 -10.54
C VAL A 280 -2.08 -0.34 -9.35
N PHE A 281 -3.16 -0.82 -8.74
CA PHE A 281 -3.66 -0.25 -7.49
C PHE A 281 -2.57 -0.21 -6.42
N PHE A 282 -1.69 -1.20 -6.39
CA PHE A 282 -0.50 -1.23 -5.52
C PHE A 282 0.30 0.07 -5.57
N THR A 283 0.36 0.72 -6.73
CA THR A 283 1.14 1.94 -6.91
C THR A 283 0.58 3.15 -6.16
N TYR A 284 -0.68 3.12 -5.77
CA TYR A 284 -1.35 4.21 -5.04
C TYR A 284 -1.42 3.98 -3.54
N ILE A 285 -1.05 2.78 -3.06
CA ILE A 285 -1.01 2.48 -1.63
C ILE A 285 0.02 3.38 -0.95
N GLY A 286 -0.33 3.90 0.22
CA GLY A 286 0.56 4.72 1.03
C GLY A 286 0.05 6.14 1.32
N PHE A 287 -0.97 6.66 0.65
CA PHE A 287 -1.56 7.95 1.04
C PHE A 287 -2.23 7.88 2.42
N ASP A 288 -2.73 6.73 2.82
CA ASP A 288 -3.29 6.44 4.13
C ASP A 288 -2.23 6.51 5.24
N VAL A 289 -0.95 6.18 4.92
CA VAL A 289 0.18 6.31 5.84
C VAL A 289 0.36 7.75 6.31
N VAL A 290 0.02 8.74 5.49
CA VAL A 290 0.01 10.16 5.91
C VAL A 290 -0.81 10.32 7.18
N SER A 291 -1.93 9.59 7.30
CA SER A 291 -2.81 9.65 8.46
C SER A 291 -2.16 9.15 9.75
N THR A 292 -1.14 8.29 9.68
CA THR A 292 -0.37 7.83 10.86
C THR A 292 0.48 8.94 11.47
N ALA A 293 0.81 9.98 10.70
CA ALA A 293 1.59 11.14 11.13
C ALA A 293 0.71 12.28 11.69
N ALA A 294 -0.58 12.04 11.89
CA ALA A 294 -1.55 13.07 12.31
C ALA A 294 -1.18 13.72 13.66
N GLU A 295 -0.63 12.97 14.61
CA GLU A 295 -0.18 13.50 15.91
C GLU A 295 1.02 14.46 15.78
N GLU A 296 1.81 14.35 14.72
CA GLU A 296 2.98 15.20 14.44
C GLU A 296 2.64 16.42 13.57
N SER A 297 1.41 16.51 13.06
CA SER A 297 0.95 17.64 12.26
C SER A 297 0.78 18.90 13.10
N ILE A 298 1.21 20.05 12.55
CA ILE A 298 1.09 21.36 13.20
C ILE A 298 -0.39 21.77 13.27
N ARG A 299 -1.12 21.61 12.18
CA ARG A 299 -2.56 21.93 12.05
C ARG A 299 -3.30 20.77 11.36
N PRO A 300 -3.53 19.65 12.05
CA PRO A 300 -4.03 18.42 11.42
C PRO A 300 -5.35 18.61 10.68
N GLN A 301 -6.22 19.49 11.19
CA GLN A 301 -7.51 19.79 10.57
C GLN A 301 -7.41 20.31 9.12
N ARG A 302 -6.32 21.03 8.79
CA ARG A 302 -6.05 21.59 7.46
C ARG A 302 -4.98 20.81 6.73
N ASP A 303 -3.89 20.45 7.42
CA ASP A 303 -2.68 19.98 6.81
C ASP A 303 -2.81 18.51 6.36
N MET A 304 -3.63 17.69 7.09
CA MET A 304 -3.90 16.31 6.71
C MET A 304 -4.66 16.17 5.39
N PRO A 305 -5.81 16.86 5.19
CA PRO A 305 -6.50 16.84 3.89
C PRO A 305 -5.61 17.28 2.73
N VAL A 306 -4.82 18.36 2.93
CA VAL A 306 -3.91 18.86 1.90
C VAL A 306 -2.84 17.82 1.56
N GLY A 307 -2.23 17.22 2.58
CA GLY A 307 -1.19 16.20 2.40
C GLY A 307 -1.68 14.99 1.62
N ILE A 308 -2.84 14.45 1.98
CA ILE A 308 -3.45 13.28 1.34
C ILE A 308 -3.83 13.58 -0.11
N ILE A 309 -4.59 14.66 -0.34
CA ILE A 309 -5.12 14.97 -1.67
C ILE A 309 -4.00 15.41 -2.62
N ALA A 310 -3.09 16.27 -2.17
CA ALA A 310 -1.98 16.73 -3.02
C ALA A 310 -1.04 15.60 -3.42
N SER A 311 -0.72 14.67 -2.50
CA SER A 311 0.12 13.52 -2.84
C SER A 311 -0.53 12.62 -3.89
N LEU A 312 -1.83 12.34 -3.78
CA LEU A 312 -2.57 11.56 -4.77
C LEU A 312 -2.57 12.22 -6.16
N ILE A 313 -2.83 13.52 -6.24
CA ILE A 313 -2.85 14.26 -7.51
C ILE A 313 -1.47 14.22 -8.19
N VAL A 314 -0.41 14.54 -7.44
CA VAL A 314 0.95 14.55 -7.97
C VAL A 314 1.34 13.15 -8.48
N CYS A 315 1.08 12.11 -7.69
CA CYS A 315 1.41 10.74 -8.08
C CYS A 315 0.59 10.29 -9.30
N ALA A 316 -0.71 10.61 -9.37
CA ALA A 316 -1.55 10.25 -10.51
C ALA A 316 -1.01 10.85 -11.83
N LEU A 317 -0.64 12.13 -11.82
CA LEU A 317 -0.07 12.79 -13.01
C LEU A 317 1.25 12.14 -13.45
N LEU A 318 2.14 11.86 -12.49
CA LEU A 318 3.42 11.21 -12.79
C LEU A 318 3.22 9.80 -13.32
N TYR A 319 2.27 9.03 -12.77
CA TYR A 319 2.02 7.65 -13.15
C TYR A 319 1.46 7.51 -14.57
N VAL A 320 0.50 8.34 -14.92
CA VAL A 320 -0.02 8.39 -16.29
C VAL A 320 1.09 8.76 -17.29
N GLY A 321 1.92 9.76 -16.94
CA GLY A 321 3.06 10.14 -17.76
C GLY A 321 4.06 9.01 -17.96
N VAL A 322 4.47 8.35 -16.88
CA VAL A 322 5.42 7.21 -16.95
C VAL A 322 4.85 6.06 -17.76
N ALA A 323 3.57 5.71 -17.57
CA ALA A 323 2.94 4.64 -18.32
C ALA A 323 2.92 4.92 -19.83
N LEU A 324 2.51 6.13 -20.24
CA LEU A 324 2.49 6.53 -21.65
C LEU A 324 3.88 6.53 -22.28
N VAL A 325 4.88 7.07 -21.57
CA VAL A 325 6.26 7.11 -22.07
C VAL A 325 6.84 5.70 -22.17
N LEU A 326 6.75 4.89 -21.12
CA LEU A 326 7.30 3.52 -21.11
C LEU A 326 6.74 2.67 -22.26
N LEU A 327 5.42 2.69 -22.45
CA LEU A 327 4.74 1.90 -23.47
C LEU A 327 4.78 2.56 -24.86
N GLY A 328 5.18 3.82 -24.94
CA GLY A 328 5.56 4.46 -26.19
C GLY A 328 7.00 4.12 -26.64
N MET A 329 7.90 3.86 -25.68
CA MET A 329 9.28 3.47 -25.98
C MET A 329 9.37 2.04 -26.53
N MET A 330 8.59 1.09 -26.00
CA MET A 330 8.63 -0.32 -26.38
C MET A 330 7.22 -0.95 -26.42
N PRO A 331 6.99 -1.97 -27.27
CA PRO A 331 5.74 -2.72 -27.28
C PRO A 331 5.46 -3.36 -25.91
N TYR A 332 4.20 -3.29 -25.44
CA TYR A 332 3.81 -3.79 -24.11
C TYR A 332 4.14 -5.27 -23.89
N ALA A 333 4.06 -6.11 -24.92
CA ALA A 333 4.36 -7.55 -24.84
C ALA A 333 5.83 -7.83 -24.43
N THR A 334 6.75 -6.87 -24.62
CA THR A 334 8.15 -7.01 -24.21
C THR A 334 8.30 -7.16 -22.70
N PHE A 335 7.36 -6.64 -21.92
CA PHE A 335 7.42 -6.63 -20.45
C PHE A 335 6.76 -7.86 -19.80
N ALA A 336 6.45 -8.91 -20.57
CA ALA A 336 5.76 -10.10 -20.06
C ALA A 336 6.63 -10.96 -19.12
N SER A 337 7.95 -10.98 -19.31
CA SER A 337 8.84 -11.86 -18.52
C SER A 337 10.30 -11.41 -18.53
N GLY A 338 11.10 -12.04 -17.68
CA GLY A 338 12.55 -11.86 -17.61
C GLY A 338 12.99 -10.46 -17.14
N PRO A 339 14.19 -9.99 -17.52
CA PRO A 339 14.73 -8.71 -17.07
C PRO A 339 13.87 -7.49 -17.42
N ALA A 340 13.01 -7.60 -18.45
CA ALA A 340 12.06 -6.57 -18.83
C ALA A 340 10.88 -6.48 -17.86
N ALA A 341 10.49 -7.57 -17.24
CA ALA A 341 9.46 -7.59 -16.19
C ALA A 341 10.03 -7.12 -14.84
N ASP A 342 11.27 -7.53 -14.50
CA ASP A 342 11.90 -7.19 -13.23
C ASP A 342 12.22 -5.69 -13.07
N ALA A 343 12.67 -5.05 -14.15
CA ALA A 343 13.06 -3.63 -14.15
C ALA A 343 12.73 -2.94 -15.50
N PRO A 344 11.42 -2.79 -15.83
CA PRO A 344 10.98 -2.36 -17.17
C PRO A 344 11.56 -1.02 -17.61
N VAL A 345 11.63 -0.03 -16.74
CA VAL A 345 12.18 1.30 -17.04
C VAL A 345 13.68 1.21 -17.35
N ALA A 346 14.44 0.50 -16.53
CA ALA A 346 15.87 0.32 -16.74
C ALA A 346 16.16 -0.49 -18.01
N PHE A 347 15.37 -1.53 -18.26
CA PHE A 347 15.47 -2.35 -19.46
C PHE A 347 15.20 -1.55 -20.72
N ALA A 348 14.10 -0.78 -20.78
CA ALA A 348 13.74 0.03 -21.94
C ALA A 348 14.82 1.07 -22.28
N LEU A 349 15.33 1.79 -21.28
CA LEU A 349 16.40 2.78 -21.47
C LEU A 349 17.69 2.14 -21.99
N LYS A 350 18.07 0.98 -21.44
CA LYS A 350 19.26 0.24 -21.87
C LYS A 350 19.13 -0.30 -23.29
N ALA A 351 17.98 -0.91 -23.61
CA ALA A 351 17.70 -1.51 -24.92
C ALA A 351 17.68 -0.45 -26.05
N LEU A 352 17.25 0.78 -25.75
CA LEU A 352 17.23 1.89 -26.70
C LEU A 352 18.53 2.71 -26.73
N GLY A 353 19.59 2.23 -26.07
CA GLY A 353 20.92 2.83 -26.13
C GLY A 353 21.04 4.19 -25.46
N VAL A 354 20.21 4.47 -24.45
CA VAL A 354 20.32 5.71 -23.66
C VAL A 354 21.68 5.79 -22.99
N HIS A 355 22.28 6.96 -23.01
CA HIS A 355 23.62 7.19 -22.44
C HIS A 355 23.69 6.69 -20.99
N PRO A 356 24.73 5.93 -20.59
CA PRO A 356 24.82 5.28 -19.27
C PRO A 356 24.63 6.23 -18.08
N ALA A 357 25.01 7.49 -18.20
CA ALA A 357 24.83 8.47 -17.12
C ALA A 357 23.33 8.74 -16.81
N PHE A 358 22.49 8.90 -17.85
CA PHE A 358 21.05 9.09 -17.65
C PHE A 358 20.40 7.82 -17.11
N LEU A 359 20.80 6.65 -17.63
CA LEU A 359 20.35 5.37 -17.11
C LEU A 359 20.67 5.26 -15.62
N ALA A 360 21.91 5.54 -15.20
CA ALA A 360 22.33 5.47 -13.80
C ALA A 360 21.53 6.43 -12.91
N ILE A 361 21.31 7.69 -13.34
CA ILE A 361 20.54 8.68 -12.59
C ILE A 361 19.09 8.20 -12.39
N ILE A 362 18.45 7.69 -13.42
CA ILE A 362 17.04 7.23 -13.35
C ILE A 362 16.94 5.99 -12.46
N VAL A 363 17.84 5.01 -12.61
CA VAL A 363 17.85 3.79 -11.80
C VAL A 363 18.14 4.08 -10.32
N ILE A 364 19.12 4.94 -10.03
CA ILE A 364 19.41 5.36 -8.64
C ILE A 364 18.22 6.11 -8.06
N GLY A 365 17.56 6.96 -8.83
CA GLY A 365 16.34 7.66 -8.41
C GLY A 365 15.20 6.71 -8.11
N ALA A 366 14.98 5.68 -8.93
CA ALA A 366 14.00 4.64 -8.70
C ALA A 366 14.30 3.86 -7.41
N MET A 367 15.55 3.42 -7.23
CA MET A 367 16.00 2.73 -6.01
C MET A 367 15.81 3.61 -4.77
N THR A 368 16.19 4.90 -4.84
CA THR A 368 15.98 5.87 -3.76
C THR A 368 14.49 6.03 -3.44
N GLY A 369 13.64 6.02 -4.46
CA GLY A 369 12.19 6.04 -4.31
C GLY A 369 11.66 4.82 -3.56
N MET A 370 12.14 3.63 -3.90
CA MET A 370 11.78 2.38 -3.21
C MET A 370 12.26 2.39 -1.76
N VAL A 371 13.49 2.84 -1.49
CA VAL A 371 14.04 2.98 -0.12
C VAL A 371 13.18 3.94 0.73
N SER A 372 12.75 5.07 0.17
CA SER A 372 11.83 6.01 0.83
C SER A 372 10.49 5.34 1.19
N CYS A 373 9.91 4.58 0.26
CA CYS A 373 8.66 3.85 0.47
C CYS A 373 8.81 2.79 1.57
N LEU A 374 9.85 1.96 1.50
CA LEU A 374 10.18 0.95 2.52
C LEU A 374 10.31 1.56 3.91
N LEU A 375 11.01 2.71 4.01
CA LEU A 375 11.20 3.41 5.27
C LEU A 375 9.86 3.84 5.88
N VAL A 376 8.98 4.44 5.07
CA VAL A 376 7.69 4.97 5.52
C VAL A 376 6.74 3.84 5.90
N PHE A 377 6.69 2.76 5.12
CA PHE A 377 5.84 1.61 5.42
C PHE A 377 6.30 0.86 6.68
N GLN A 378 7.60 0.62 6.84
CA GLN A 378 8.12 -0.04 8.03
C GLN A 378 7.88 0.80 9.30
N TYR A 379 8.02 2.13 9.19
CA TYR A 379 7.68 3.07 10.23
C TYR A 379 6.18 3.03 10.58
N GLY A 380 5.30 3.07 9.60
CA GLY A 380 3.84 3.00 9.78
C GLY A 380 3.40 1.70 10.44
N GLN A 381 3.94 0.56 10.00
CA GLN A 381 3.65 -0.76 10.56
C GLN A 381 3.94 -0.83 12.07
N VAL A 382 5.13 -0.37 12.47
CA VAL A 382 5.53 -0.37 13.88
C VAL A 382 4.59 0.51 14.72
N ARG A 383 4.08 1.61 14.18
CA ARG A 383 3.12 2.49 14.87
C ARG A 383 1.74 1.88 15.02
N ILE A 384 1.27 1.16 14.01
CA ILE A 384 0.00 0.43 14.10
C ILE A 384 0.09 -0.64 15.18
N TRP A 385 1.15 -1.43 15.21
CA TRP A 385 1.38 -2.42 16.27
C TRP A 385 1.46 -1.78 17.65
N PHE A 386 2.13 -0.63 17.76
CA PHE A 386 2.20 0.14 19.01
C PHE A 386 0.80 0.58 19.47
N ALA A 387 -0.05 1.11 18.57
CA ALA A 387 -1.41 1.53 18.88
C ALA A 387 -2.28 0.34 19.33
N MET A 388 -2.25 -0.77 18.59
CA MET A 388 -3.00 -1.99 18.94
C MET A 388 -2.55 -2.58 20.28
N SER A 389 -1.25 -2.53 20.58
CA SER A 389 -0.71 -3.02 21.86
C SER A 389 -1.06 -2.09 23.01
N ARG A 390 -1.12 -0.78 22.81
CA ARG A 390 -1.61 0.20 23.79
C ARG A 390 -3.07 -0.08 24.16
N ASP A 391 -3.87 -0.49 23.17
CA ASP A 391 -5.26 -0.89 23.36
C ASP A 391 -5.41 -2.33 23.89
N ARG A 392 -4.31 -3.00 24.25
CA ARG A 392 -4.22 -4.37 24.78
C ARG A 392 -4.73 -5.46 23.82
N LEU A 393 -4.88 -5.13 22.54
CA LEU A 393 -5.25 -6.09 21.51
C LEU A 393 -4.05 -6.93 21.05
N LEU A 394 -2.82 -6.39 21.15
CA LEU A 394 -1.57 -7.11 20.95
C LEU A 394 -0.77 -7.21 22.28
N PRO A 395 0.20 -8.14 22.37
CA PRO A 395 1.09 -8.26 23.53
C PRO A 395 1.83 -6.94 23.84
N ALA A 396 2.09 -6.68 25.13
CA ALA A 396 2.77 -5.46 25.61
C ALA A 396 4.20 -5.27 25.03
N LEU A 397 4.80 -6.34 24.49
CA LEU A 397 6.08 -6.30 23.82
C LEU A 397 6.10 -5.29 22.66
N PHE A 398 4.98 -5.16 21.94
CA PHE A 398 4.85 -4.28 20.78
C PHE A 398 4.74 -2.78 21.15
N SER A 399 4.42 -2.46 22.41
CA SER A 399 4.40 -1.08 22.92
C SER A 399 5.61 -0.73 23.80
N ALA A 400 6.56 -1.67 23.97
CA ALA A 400 7.76 -1.43 24.77
C ALA A 400 8.72 -0.46 24.06
N LEU A 401 8.99 0.69 24.71
CA LEU A 401 9.91 1.71 24.20
C LEU A 401 11.34 1.47 24.72
N HIS A 402 12.32 1.71 23.85
CA HIS A 402 13.74 1.68 24.26
C HIS A 402 14.04 2.86 25.20
N PRO A 403 14.70 2.64 26.37
CA PRO A 403 14.92 3.70 27.37
C PRO A 403 15.65 4.94 26.83
N ARG A 404 16.63 4.75 25.94
CA ARG A 404 17.49 5.83 25.41
C ARG A 404 16.90 6.47 24.14
N PHE A 405 16.37 5.67 23.21
CA PHE A 405 15.94 6.16 21.88
C PHE A 405 14.45 6.47 21.82
N GLN A 406 13.67 6.08 22.83
CA GLN A 406 12.20 6.27 22.89
C GLN A 406 11.48 5.73 21.63
N THR A 407 12.05 4.68 21.03
CA THR A 407 11.49 3.96 19.86
C THR A 407 11.04 2.57 20.26
N PRO A 408 9.99 2.01 19.62
CA PRO A 408 9.50 0.65 19.90
C PRO A 408 10.41 -0.39 19.24
N HIS A 409 11.59 -0.62 19.81
CA HIS A 409 12.68 -1.40 19.20
C HIS A 409 12.33 -2.87 18.95
N TRP A 410 11.59 -3.53 19.84
CA TRP A 410 11.16 -4.91 19.63
C TRP A 410 10.23 -5.05 18.44
N SER A 411 9.26 -4.13 18.32
CA SER A 411 8.37 -4.07 17.14
C SER A 411 9.15 -3.85 15.85
N THR A 412 10.20 -3.00 15.89
CA THR A 412 11.05 -2.73 14.73
C THR A 412 11.85 -3.96 14.30
N TRP A 413 12.41 -4.75 15.26
CA TRP A 413 13.09 -6.00 14.95
C TRP A 413 12.14 -7.09 14.45
N ILE A 414 10.95 -7.21 15.04
CA ILE A 414 9.93 -8.16 14.57
C ILE A 414 9.49 -7.78 13.16
N ALA A 415 9.30 -6.49 12.86
CA ALA A 415 8.99 -6.02 11.52
C ALA A 415 10.12 -6.35 10.52
N CYS A 416 11.39 -6.20 10.92
CA CYS A 416 12.53 -6.61 10.10
C CYS A 416 12.46 -8.09 9.71
N ALA A 417 12.18 -8.96 10.66
CA ALA A 417 12.07 -10.39 10.40
C ALA A 417 10.83 -10.73 9.55
N ALA A 418 9.68 -10.13 9.90
CA ALA A 418 8.40 -10.36 9.21
C ALA A 418 8.37 -9.85 7.76
N VAL A 419 9.22 -8.89 7.41
CA VAL A 419 9.34 -8.34 6.05
C VAL A 419 10.58 -8.90 5.35
N GLY A 420 11.74 -8.84 5.99
CA GLY A 420 13.01 -9.18 5.35
C GLY A 420 13.13 -10.66 4.98
N VAL A 421 12.64 -11.56 5.84
CA VAL A 421 12.68 -13.00 5.53
C VAL A 421 11.74 -13.33 4.36
N PRO A 422 10.46 -12.93 4.33
CA PRO A 422 9.62 -13.13 3.16
C PRO A 422 10.15 -12.46 1.88
N ALA A 423 10.76 -11.26 1.96
CA ALA A 423 11.37 -10.60 0.79
C ALA A 423 12.53 -11.40 0.19
N GLY A 424 13.21 -12.21 1.02
CA GLY A 424 14.22 -13.17 0.55
C GLY A 424 13.63 -14.40 -0.15
N LEU A 425 12.36 -14.73 0.13
CA LEU A 425 11.73 -15.99 -0.27
C LEU A 425 10.72 -15.85 -1.41
N PHE A 426 9.91 -14.79 -1.46
CA PHE A 426 8.76 -14.65 -2.36
C PHE A 426 8.98 -13.52 -3.38
N ASP A 427 8.27 -13.60 -4.51
CA ASP A 427 8.32 -12.59 -5.56
C ASP A 427 7.39 -11.37 -5.30
N ILE A 428 7.45 -10.39 -6.22
CA ILE A 428 6.71 -9.14 -6.10
C ILE A 428 5.22 -9.29 -6.44
N GLY A 429 4.87 -10.16 -7.40
CA GLY A 429 3.50 -10.24 -7.93
C GLY A 429 2.51 -10.74 -6.88
N ASP A 430 2.82 -11.88 -6.26
CA ASP A 430 2.01 -12.46 -5.18
C ASP A 430 1.86 -11.51 -3.97
N ALA A 431 2.94 -10.78 -3.63
CA ALA A 431 2.95 -9.83 -2.54
C ALA A 431 2.09 -8.59 -2.85
N ALA A 432 2.20 -8.04 -4.07
CA ALA A 432 1.41 -6.88 -4.48
C ALA A 432 -0.09 -7.16 -4.46
N ASP A 433 -0.52 -8.31 -4.97
CA ASP A 433 -1.94 -8.70 -5.01
C ASP A 433 -2.56 -8.84 -3.61
N LEU A 434 -1.82 -9.47 -2.69
CA LEU A 434 -2.29 -9.66 -1.33
C LEU A 434 -2.36 -8.34 -0.56
N THR A 435 -1.46 -7.40 -0.86
CA THR A 435 -1.52 -6.03 -0.34
C THR A 435 -2.74 -5.29 -0.91
N ASN A 436 -3.00 -5.43 -2.22
CA ASN A 436 -4.10 -4.75 -2.88
C ASN A 436 -5.46 -5.10 -2.27
N ILE A 437 -5.72 -6.38 -2.03
CA ILE A 437 -7.02 -6.81 -1.50
C ILE A 437 -7.25 -6.29 -0.08
N GLY A 438 -6.21 -6.30 0.76
CA GLY A 438 -6.26 -5.76 2.12
C GLY A 438 -6.54 -4.27 2.13
N THR A 439 -5.75 -3.48 1.40
CA THR A 439 -5.91 -2.03 1.34
C THR A 439 -7.27 -1.62 0.79
N LEU A 440 -7.75 -2.26 -0.31
CA LEU A 440 -9.09 -2.01 -0.84
C LEU A 440 -10.19 -2.31 0.18
N PHE A 441 -10.04 -3.40 0.94
CA PHE A 441 -10.97 -3.75 2.01
C PHE A 441 -10.96 -2.70 3.15
N ALA A 442 -9.79 -2.22 3.57
CA ALA A 442 -9.68 -1.13 4.54
C ALA A 442 -10.36 0.16 4.04
N PHE A 443 -10.19 0.51 2.75
CA PHE A 443 -10.85 1.69 2.16
C PHE A 443 -12.38 1.57 2.14
N VAL A 444 -12.91 0.37 1.89
CA VAL A 444 -14.35 0.09 2.00
C VAL A 444 -14.84 0.37 3.42
N LEU A 445 -14.16 -0.15 4.44
CA LEU A 445 -14.57 0.01 5.84
C LEU A 445 -14.43 1.47 6.32
N VAL A 446 -13.37 2.17 5.93
CA VAL A 446 -13.19 3.60 6.24
C VAL A 446 -14.30 4.46 5.59
N SER A 447 -14.66 4.16 4.34
CA SER A 447 -15.75 4.86 3.65
C SER A 447 -17.11 4.63 4.32
N ILE A 448 -17.39 3.41 4.77
CA ILE A 448 -18.58 3.08 5.58
C ILE A 448 -18.51 3.81 6.93
N GLY A 449 -17.33 3.88 7.56
CA GLY A 449 -17.11 4.60 8.81
C GLY A 449 -17.51 6.06 8.74
N VAL A 450 -17.22 6.76 7.64
CA VAL A 450 -17.67 8.15 7.40
C VAL A 450 -19.20 8.24 7.40
N ILE A 451 -19.89 7.33 6.70
CA ILE A 451 -21.36 7.31 6.65
C ILE A 451 -21.95 7.09 8.04
N VAL A 452 -21.41 6.12 8.78
CA VAL A 452 -21.85 5.80 10.16
C VAL A 452 -21.66 7.01 11.08
N LEU A 453 -20.45 7.63 11.04
CA LEU A 453 -20.13 8.74 11.92
C LEU A 453 -20.95 10.03 11.61
N ARG A 454 -21.28 10.25 10.33
CA ARG A 454 -22.20 11.34 9.95
C ARG A 454 -23.60 11.18 10.51
N ARG A 455 -24.05 9.94 10.75
CA ARG A 455 -25.35 9.64 11.35
C ARG A 455 -25.30 9.63 12.89
N SER A 456 -24.20 9.07 13.47
CA SER A 456 -24.09 8.92 14.92
C SER A 456 -23.65 10.18 15.65
N ASP A 457 -22.82 11.05 15.00
CA ASP A 457 -22.32 12.31 15.55
C ASP A 457 -22.31 13.44 14.49
N PRO A 458 -23.52 13.90 14.07
CA PRO A 458 -23.63 14.91 13.00
C PRO A 458 -23.12 16.30 13.41
N GLY A 459 -23.16 16.61 14.71
CA GLY A 459 -22.79 17.93 15.25
C GLY A 459 -21.30 18.13 15.48
N ARG A 460 -20.48 17.10 15.37
CA ARG A 460 -19.04 17.20 15.66
C ARG A 460 -18.33 18.13 14.65
N PRO A 461 -17.48 19.05 15.13
CA PRO A 461 -16.67 19.91 14.27
C PRO A 461 -15.73 19.07 13.38
N ARG A 462 -15.69 19.39 12.09
CA ARG A 462 -14.85 18.73 11.08
C ARG A 462 -14.01 19.78 10.38
N GLY A 463 -12.69 19.59 10.38
CA GLY A 463 -11.78 20.48 9.66
C GLY A 463 -11.93 20.36 8.14
N PHE A 464 -12.25 19.17 7.67
CA PHE A 464 -12.61 18.87 6.29
C PHE A 464 -13.90 18.05 6.25
N ARG A 465 -14.74 18.25 5.25
CA ARG A 465 -16.01 17.54 5.06
C ARG A 465 -16.06 16.93 3.67
N VAL A 466 -16.24 15.63 3.58
CA VAL A 466 -16.52 14.95 2.30
C VAL A 466 -17.81 15.53 1.72
N PRO A 467 -17.79 16.01 0.47
CA PRO A 467 -19.01 16.49 -0.17
C PRO A 467 -19.98 15.33 -0.47
N PHE A 468 -21.27 15.67 -0.60
CA PHE A 468 -22.33 14.77 -1.03
C PHE A 468 -22.37 13.41 -0.29
N VAL A 469 -22.18 13.39 1.03
CA VAL A 469 -22.37 12.16 1.83
C VAL A 469 -23.86 11.81 1.89
N PRO A 470 -24.30 10.56 1.59
CA PRO A 470 -23.49 9.34 1.50
C PRO A 470 -22.94 8.98 0.10
N VAL A 471 -23.18 9.79 -0.94
CA VAL A 471 -22.91 9.43 -2.34
C VAL A 471 -21.41 9.16 -2.57
N PHE A 472 -20.52 10.09 -2.18
CA PHE A 472 -19.07 9.93 -2.43
C PHE A 472 -18.46 8.72 -1.69
N PRO A 473 -18.76 8.49 -0.40
CA PRO A 473 -18.34 7.25 0.25
C PRO A 473 -18.89 5.97 -0.41
N LEU A 474 -20.14 5.99 -0.93
CA LEU A 474 -20.69 4.85 -1.64
C LEU A 474 -19.99 4.60 -2.98
N ILE A 475 -19.65 5.67 -3.72
CA ILE A 475 -18.84 5.55 -4.95
C ILE A 475 -17.48 4.93 -4.61
N SER A 476 -16.82 5.37 -3.52
CA SER A 476 -15.58 4.76 -3.04
C SER A 476 -15.74 3.25 -2.81
N VAL A 477 -16.80 2.84 -2.10
CA VAL A 477 -17.09 1.42 -1.84
C VAL A 477 -17.25 0.63 -3.13
N VAL A 478 -18.07 1.15 -4.08
CA VAL A 478 -18.33 0.46 -5.36
C VAL A 478 -17.06 0.33 -6.19
N LEU A 479 -16.25 1.39 -6.29
CA LEU A 479 -15.01 1.37 -7.06
C LEU A 479 -13.97 0.42 -6.42
N CYS A 480 -13.83 0.43 -5.08
CA CYS A 480 -12.95 -0.49 -4.39
C CYS A 480 -13.37 -1.95 -4.58
N LEU A 481 -14.66 -2.28 -4.44
CA LEU A 481 -15.18 -3.63 -4.70
C LEU A 481 -15.02 -4.03 -6.17
N GLY A 482 -15.19 -3.09 -7.09
CA GLY A 482 -14.93 -3.29 -8.52
C GLY A 482 -13.47 -3.67 -8.79
N LEU A 483 -12.51 -2.95 -8.20
CA LEU A 483 -11.08 -3.29 -8.31
C LEU A 483 -10.76 -4.63 -7.63
N MET A 484 -11.33 -4.92 -6.45
CA MET A 484 -11.17 -6.21 -5.78
C MET A 484 -11.65 -7.37 -6.65
N SER A 485 -12.74 -7.21 -7.41
CA SER A 485 -13.25 -8.24 -8.30
C SER A 485 -12.31 -8.58 -9.48
N GLY A 486 -11.42 -7.65 -9.84
CA GLY A 486 -10.35 -7.87 -10.83
C GLY A 486 -9.15 -8.68 -10.32
N LEU A 487 -9.09 -9.00 -9.01
CA LEU A 487 -8.05 -9.85 -8.45
C LEU A 487 -8.36 -11.34 -8.65
N LEU A 488 -7.29 -12.16 -8.62
CA LEU A 488 -7.39 -13.60 -8.79
C LEU A 488 -8.11 -14.28 -7.62
N LEU A 489 -8.78 -15.38 -7.86
CA LEU A 489 -9.46 -16.16 -6.81
C LEU A 489 -8.49 -16.63 -5.72
N ILE A 490 -7.25 -16.99 -6.08
CA ILE A 490 -6.23 -17.38 -5.10
C ILE A 490 -5.92 -16.26 -4.11
N THR A 491 -5.92 -14.99 -4.55
CA THR A 491 -5.71 -13.82 -3.68
C THR A 491 -6.83 -13.68 -2.66
N TRP A 492 -8.08 -13.89 -3.09
CA TRP A 492 -9.25 -13.88 -2.19
C TRP A 492 -9.18 -15.01 -1.15
N ILE A 493 -8.75 -16.20 -1.56
CA ILE A 493 -8.59 -17.34 -0.64
C ILE A 493 -7.50 -17.03 0.40
N ARG A 494 -6.34 -16.53 -0.04
CA ARG A 494 -5.25 -16.13 0.87
C ARG A 494 -5.71 -15.07 1.86
N PHE A 495 -6.47 -14.08 1.39
CA PHE A 495 -7.01 -13.02 2.23
C PHE A 495 -8.03 -13.54 3.26
N VAL A 496 -8.97 -14.39 2.85
CA VAL A 496 -9.95 -15.02 3.76
C VAL A 496 -9.25 -15.89 4.82
N VAL A 497 -8.24 -16.65 4.43
CA VAL A 497 -7.42 -17.44 5.37
C VAL A 497 -6.71 -16.53 6.37
N TRP A 498 -6.11 -15.43 5.89
CA TRP A 498 -5.48 -14.43 6.74
C TRP A 498 -6.44 -13.81 7.75
N LEU A 499 -7.63 -13.39 7.30
CA LEU A 499 -8.67 -12.88 8.19
C LEU A 499 -9.14 -13.95 9.18
N GLY A 500 -9.27 -15.21 8.74
CA GLY A 500 -9.62 -16.34 9.61
C GLY A 500 -8.61 -16.54 10.76
N ILE A 501 -7.32 -16.46 10.46
CA ILE A 501 -6.24 -16.49 11.48
C ILE A 501 -6.40 -15.29 12.44
N GLY A 502 -6.60 -14.09 11.90
CA GLY A 502 -6.82 -12.89 12.72
C GLY A 502 -8.02 -13.01 13.65
N LEU A 503 -9.14 -13.56 13.16
CA LEU A 503 -10.32 -13.81 13.97
C LEU A 503 -10.07 -14.86 15.05
N ALA A 504 -9.35 -15.94 14.76
CA ALA A 504 -8.95 -16.93 15.75
C ALA A 504 -8.11 -16.30 16.88
N ILE A 505 -7.16 -15.43 16.54
CA ILE A 505 -6.35 -14.68 17.53
C ILE A 505 -7.24 -13.70 18.31
N TYR A 506 -8.17 -13.01 17.67
CA TYR A 506 -9.09 -12.08 18.32
C TYR A 506 -9.92 -12.79 19.40
N PHE A 507 -10.62 -13.84 19.02
CA PHE A 507 -11.49 -14.57 19.95
C PHE A 507 -10.71 -15.36 21.01
N GLY A 508 -9.51 -15.88 20.67
CA GLY A 508 -8.68 -16.64 21.59
C GLY A 508 -7.86 -15.79 22.58
N TYR A 509 -7.41 -14.63 22.15
CA TYR A 509 -6.47 -13.79 22.92
C TYR A 509 -6.98 -12.36 23.15
N SER A 510 -7.14 -11.59 22.07
CA SER A 510 -7.25 -10.13 22.12
C SER A 510 -8.52 -9.66 22.81
N ARG A 511 -9.64 -10.29 22.51
CA ARG A 511 -10.94 -9.98 23.11
C ARG A 511 -10.95 -10.05 24.63
N HIS A 512 -10.23 -11.04 25.21
CA HIS A 512 -10.20 -11.26 26.66
C HIS A 512 -9.30 -10.26 27.41
N ARG A 513 -8.41 -9.59 26.68
CA ARG A 513 -7.43 -8.63 27.22
C ARG A 513 -7.71 -7.20 26.86
N SER A 514 -8.66 -6.95 25.94
CA SER A 514 -9.02 -5.62 25.48
C SER A 514 -9.43 -4.69 26.62
N GLU A 515 -9.36 -3.40 26.39
CA GLU A 515 -9.81 -2.39 27.36
C GLU A 515 -11.31 -2.51 27.69
N PHE A 516 -12.10 -3.04 26.74
CA PHE A 516 -13.55 -3.31 26.90
C PHE A 516 -13.86 -4.73 27.38
N ALA A 517 -12.87 -5.57 27.61
CA ALA A 517 -13.09 -6.87 28.20
C ALA A 517 -13.83 -6.68 29.55
N ALA A 518 -14.94 -7.39 29.75
CA ALA A 518 -15.68 -7.33 31.00
C ALA A 518 -14.73 -7.71 32.13
N LYS A 519 -14.47 -6.77 33.06
CA LYS A 519 -13.85 -7.03 34.35
C LYS A 519 -14.86 -7.68 35.26
#